data_ed97ff07a867133104b8e2939add493a
#
_entry.id   ed97ff07a867133104b8e2939add493a
#
_cell.length_a   1.000
_cell.length_b   1.000
_cell.length_c   1.000
_cell.angle_alpha   90.00
_cell.angle_beta   90.00
_cell.angle_gamma   90.00
#
_symmetry.space_group_name_H-M   'P 1'
#
loop_
_entity.id
_entity.type
_entity.pdbx_description
1 polymer ?
#
loop_
_entity_poly.entity_id
_entity_poly.type
_entity_poly.pdbx_seq_one_letter_code
_entity_poly.pdbx_strand_id
1 'polypeptide(L)'
;MAVLGRRQEPLEGVVKEISQVGGEAIALAADVTRDAEGRKAAEETEKAFGRIDVLVNNAGALSVSTVDSISEEEWDRVLATNLKGPFLMSRAVLPAMRRVGGGSIINIGSVLGLVAMRDRAAYCASKGGVTLLTKAMAVDHAHENIRVNCICPAIVETDLIRDLFSKTEEGSKARDARLSTLPLGRFGKPADIAGLAVFLASDESSWMTGVAVPVDGGLTAH
;
A
#
# COMPACT_ATOMS: atom_id res chain seq x y z
N MET A 1 11.40 12.31 -5.85
CA MET A 1 10.28 11.52 -5.26
C MET A 1 9.62 12.33 -4.14
N ALA A 2 8.27 12.25 -3.95
CA ALA A 2 7.61 12.76 -2.75
C ALA A 2 7.34 11.59 -1.78
N VAL A 3 7.73 11.74 -0.52
CA VAL A 3 7.49 10.78 0.55
C VAL A 3 6.43 11.34 1.48
N LEU A 4 5.28 10.65 1.57
CA LEU A 4 4.12 11.10 2.34
C LEU A 4 3.89 10.27 3.60
N GLY A 5 3.50 10.94 4.67
CA GLY A 5 3.08 10.31 5.93
C GLY A 5 2.70 11.36 6.96
N ARG A 6 2.15 10.93 8.09
CA ARG A 6 1.66 11.85 9.13
C ARG A 6 2.78 12.45 10.00
N ARG A 7 3.94 11.81 10.06
CA ARG A 7 5.06 12.21 10.94
C ARG A 7 6.23 12.70 10.13
N GLN A 8 6.63 13.93 10.33
CA GLN A 8 7.68 14.60 9.54
C GLN A 8 9.05 13.92 9.68
N GLU A 9 9.49 13.63 10.90
CA GLU A 9 10.82 13.11 11.19
C GLU A 9 11.15 11.79 10.45
N PRO A 10 10.31 10.73 10.45
CA PRO A 10 10.57 9.54 9.64
C PRO A 10 10.66 9.81 8.13
N LEU A 11 9.88 10.77 7.62
CA LEU A 11 9.93 11.14 6.20
C LEU A 11 11.26 11.79 5.84
N GLU A 12 11.78 12.66 6.69
CA GLU A 12 13.11 13.30 6.51
C GLU A 12 14.23 12.25 6.54
N GLY A 13 14.08 11.20 7.38
CA GLY A 13 14.99 10.06 7.37
C GLY A 13 15.05 9.38 6.00
N VAL A 14 13.88 9.07 5.42
CA VAL A 14 13.79 8.46 4.08
C VAL A 14 14.33 9.40 2.99
N VAL A 15 14.03 10.70 3.05
CA VAL A 15 14.58 11.69 2.12
C VAL A 15 16.11 11.70 2.16
N LYS A 16 16.69 11.63 3.37
CA LYS A 16 18.15 11.56 3.54
C LYS A 16 18.75 10.30 2.93
N GLU A 17 18.11 9.14 3.13
CA GLU A 17 18.54 7.87 2.53
C GLU A 17 18.52 7.95 0.99
N ILE A 18 17.45 8.48 0.40
CA ILE A 18 17.34 8.68 -1.05
C ILE A 18 18.45 9.60 -1.57
N SER A 19 18.73 10.70 -0.85
CA SER A 19 19.78 11.65 -1.23
C SER A 19 21.17 11.04 -1.17
N GLN A 20 21.45 10.14 -0.22
CA GLN A 20 22.73 9.45 -0.08
C GLN A 20 23.06 8.54 -1.28
N VAL A 21 22.05 8.09 -2.02
CA VAL A 21 22.23 7.29 -3.25
C VAL A 21 22.05 8.14 -4.52
N GLY A 22 22.07 9.47 -4.40
CA GLY A 22 22.01 10.39 -5.54
C GLY A 22 20.60 10.68 -6.06
N GLY A 23 19.55 10.28 -5.35
CA GLY A 23 18.17 10.58 -5.69
C GLY A 23 17.71 11.93 -5.12
N GLU A 24 16.65 12.48 -5.72
CA GLU A 24 15.96 13.68 -5.20
C GLU A 24 14.64 13.30 -4.55
N ALA A 25 14.38 13.82 -3.34
CA ALA A 25 13.12 13.58 -2.64
C ALA A 25 12.69 14.79 -1.79
N ILE A 26 11.38 14.89 -1.54
CA ILE A 26 10.78 15.84 -0.61
C ILE A 26 9.91 15.08 0.41
N ALA A 27 9.88 15.59 1.65
CA ALA A 27 9.02 15.09 2.71
C ALA A 27 7.75 15.92 2.80
N LEU A 28 6.57 15.29 2.74
CA LEU A 28 5.28 15.95 2.82
C LEU A 28 4.46 15.33 3.95
N ALA A 29 4.30 16.07 5.04
CA ALA A 29 3.43 15.65 6.15
C ALA A 29 1.96 15.77 5.72
N ALA A 30 1.28 14.63 5.56
CA ALA A 30 -0.12 14.58 5.14
C ALA A 30 -0.81 13.32 5.65
N ASP A 31 -2.10 13.44 5.98
CA ASP A 31 -2.97 12.32 6.28
C ASP A 31 -3.74 11.94 5.01
N VAL A 32 -3.48 10.73 4.49
CA VAL A 32 -4.11 10.21 3.26
C VAL A 32 -5.63 10.07 3.38
N THR A 33 -6.18 10.10 4.59
CA THR A 33 -7.63 10.03 4.84
C THR A 33 -8.33 11.38 4.65
N ARG A 34 -7.56 12.45 4.44
CA ARG A 34 -8.03 13.83 4.30
C ARG A 34 -7.83 14.34 2.87
N ASP A 35 -8.93 14.55 2.17
CA ASP A 35 -8.91 14.96 0.77
C ASP A 35 -8.08 16.23 0.49
N ALA A 36 -8.25 17.27 1.31
CA ALA A 36 -7.52 18.53 1.13
C ALA A 36 -5.99 18.34 1.28
N GLU A 37 -5.56 17.48 2.21
CA GLU A 37 -4.14 17.20 2.43
C GLU A 37 -3.56 16.38 1.26
N GLY A 38 -4.31 15.40 0.74
CA GLY A 38 -3.91 14.62 -0.44
C GLY A 38 -3.76 15.49 -1.69
N ARG A 39 -4.71 16.39 -1.95
CA ARG A 39 -4.62 17.34 -3.08
C ARG A 39 -3.42 18.27 -2.93
N LYS A 40 -3.22 18.86 -1.77
CA LYS A 40 -2.05 19.70 -1.50
C LYS A 40 -0.73 18.95 -1.72
N ALA A 41 -0.65 17.70 -1.27
CA ALA A 41 0.54 16.87 -1.49
C ALA A 41 0.79 16.60 -2.97
N ALA A 42 -0.24 16.35 -3.77
CA ALA A 42 -0.10 16.22 -5.23
C ALA A 42 0.39 17.52 -5.88
N GLU A 43 -0.17 18.67 -5.51
CA GLU A 43 0.24 19.99 -6.00
C GLU A 43 1.70 20.30 -5.64
N GLU A 44 2.13 20.08 -4.40
CA GLU A 44 3.51 20.29 -3.96
C GLU A 44 4.49 19.34 -4.68
N THR A 45 4.07 18.10 -4.93
CA THR A 45 4.86 17.12 -5.71
C THR A 45 5.05 17.61 -7.15
N GLU A 46 3.98 18.05 -7.79
CA GLU A 46 4.01 18.55 -9.16
C GLU A 46 4.84 19.85 -9.26
N LYS A 47 4.73 20.74 -8.26
CA LYS A 47 5.55 21.95 -8.18
C LYS A 47 7.04 21.63 -8.04
N ALA A 48 7.40 20.60 -7.26
CA ALA A 48 8.80 20.24 -7.02
C ALA A 48 9.43 19.53 -8.23
N PHE A 49 8.69 18.67 -8.93
CA PHE A 49 9.24 17.76 -9.96
C PHE A 49 8.65 17.97 -11.36
N GLY A 50 7.67 18.87 -11.51
CA GLY A 50 7.02 19.19 -12.79
C GLY A 50 6.01 18.14 -13.28
N ARG A 51 5.96 16.94 -12.67
CA ARG A 51 5.09 15.83 -13.10
C ARG A 51 4.86 14.81 -12.01
N ILE A 52 3.83 13.98 -12.18
CA ILE A 52 3.57 12.79 -11.38
C ILE A 52 3.33 11.61 -12.32
N ASP A 53 4.22 10.63 -12.31
CA ASP A 53 4.15 9.44 -13.16
C ASP A 53 3.69 8.20 -12.40
N VAL A 54 4.02 8.14 -11.10
CA VAL A 54 3.76 6.97 -10.28
C VAL A 54 3.16 7.39 -8.94
N LEU A 55 2.11 6.68 -8.52
CA LEU A 55 1.57 6.73 -7.17
C LEU A 55 1.67 5.35 -6.54
N VAL A 56 2.28 5.28 -5.34
CA VAL A 56 2.25 4.06 -4.51
C VAL A 56 1.40 4.32 -3.27
N ASN A 57 0.23 3.73 -3.21
CA ASN A 57 -0.66 3.76 -2.05
C ASN A 57 -0.23 2.69 -1.04
N ASN A 58 0.73 3.03 -0.18
CA ASN A 58 1.33 2.11 0.80
C ASN A 58 0.78 2.30 2.23
N ALA A 59 0.19 3.45 2.56
CA ALA A 59 -0.37 3.70 3.89
C ALA A 59 -1.35 2.60 4.29
N GLY A 60 -1.23 2.11 5.53
CA GLY A 60 -2.08 1.03 6.01
C GLY A 60 -2.27 1.04 7.52
N ALA A 61 -3.39 0.47 7.95
CA ALA A 61 -3.77 0.25 9.33
C ALA A 61 -4.22 -1.20 9.50
N LEU A 62 -3.81 -1.82 10.59
CA LEU A 62 -4.22 -3.18 10.97
C LEU A 62 -5.25 -3.11 12.10
N SER A 63 -6.17 -4.08 12.10
CA SER A 63 -7.07 -4.37 13.21
C SER A 63 -7.10 -5.88 13.47
N VAL A 64 -7.21 -6.25 14.72
CA VAL A 64 -7.32 -7.65 15.19
C VAL A 64 -8.61 -7.78 15.97
N SER A 65 -9.71 -8.07 15.28
CA SER A 65 -11.04 -8.18 15.88
C SER A 65 -12.02 -8.92 14.96
N THR A 66 -13.02 -9.53 15.57
CA THR A 66 -14.19 -10.12 14.90
C THR A 66 -15.23 -9.03 14.62
N VAL A 67 -16.30 -9.36 13.89
CA VAL A 67 -17.39 -8.42 13.58
C VAL A 67 -18.14 -7.97 14.85
N ASP A 68 -18.29 -8.84 15.81
CA ASP A 68 -19.01 -8.58 17.06
C ASP A 68 -18.17 -7.90 18.15
N SER A 69 -16.83 -7.87 17.98
CA SER A 69 -15.91 -7.27 18.96
C SER A 69 -15.26 -5.96 18.53
N ILE A 70 -15.29 -5.62 17.22
CA ILE A 70 -14.71 -4.38 16.71
C ILE A 70 -15.61 -3.18 17.06
N SER A 71 -15.03 -2.05 17.49
CA SER A 71 -15.79 -0.82 17.60
C SER A 71 -15.99 -0.14 16.24
N GLU A 72 -17.01 0.68 16.10
CA GLU A 72 -17.30 1.44 14.89
C GLU A 72 -16.12 2.37 14.54
N GLU A 73 -15.51 3.01 15.53
CA GLU A 73 -14.38 3.93 15.35
C GLU A 73 -13.15 3.20 14.79
N GLU A 74 -12.91 1.97 15.27
CA GLU A 74 -11.78 1.17 14.78
C GLU A 74 -12.05 0.63 13.37
N TRP A 75 -13.29 0.22 13.09
CA TRP A 75 -13.74 -0.14 11.75
C TRP A 75 -13.53 1.02 10.78
N ASP A 76 -14.04 2.19 11.11
CA ASP A 76 -13.94 3.40 10.28
C ASP A 76 -12.49 3.81 10.06
N ARG A 77 -11.64 3.75 11.09
CA ARG A 77 -10.22 4.05 11.01
C ARG A 77 -9.51 3.15 9.99
N VAL A 78 -9.81 1.85 10.01
CA VAL A 78 -9.20 0.88 9.10
C VAL A 78 -9.67 1.10 7.67
N LEU A 79 -10.98 1.28 7.45
CA LEU A 79 -11.52 1.55 6.12
C LEU A 79 -11.06 2.91 5.58
N ALA A 80 -11.03 3.94 6.43
CA ALA A 80 -10.53 5.25 6.03
C ALA A 80 -9.09 5.19 5.55
N THR A 81 -8.21 4.49 6.27
CA THR A 81 -6.80 4.39 5.90
C THR A 81 -6.58 3.50 4.69
N ASN A 82 -7.13 2.26 4.71
CA ASN A 82 -6.78 1.22 3.75
C ASN A 82 -7.55 1.30 2.43
N LEU A 83 -8.73 1.93 2.41
CA LEU A 83 -9.60 1.97 1.24
C LEU A 83 -9.88 3.41 0.78
N LYS A 84 -10.38 4.27 1.68
CA LYS A 84 -10.68 5.66 1.32
C LYS A 84 -9.39 6.43 0.99
N GLY A 85 -8.28 6.20 1.72
CA GLY A 85 -6.98 6.81 1.45
C GLY A 85 -6.49 6.59 0.01
N PRO A 86 -6.36 5.33 -0.46
CA PRO A 86 -6.04 5.02 -1.85
C PRO A 86 -6.96 5.69 -2.87
N PHE A 87 -8.28 5.73 -2.61
CA PHE A 87 -9.22 6.45 -3.46
C PHE A 87 -8.90 7.95 -3.51
N LEU A 88 -8.70 8.61 -2.37
CA LEU A 88 -8.43 10.05 -2.30
C LEU A 88 -7.11 10.43 -2.95
N MET A 89 -6.04 9.67 -2.68
CA MET A 89 -4.72 9.91 -3.26
C MET A 89 -4.72 9.68 -4.77
N SER A 90 -5.37 8.61 -5.24
CA SER A 90 -5.52 8.36 -6.68
C SER A 90 -6.28 9.51 -7.36
N ARG A 91 -7.41 9.94 -6.79
CA ARG A 91 -8.18 11.09 -7.28
C ARG A 91 -7.33 12.37 -7.37
N ALA A 92 -6.45 12.58 -6.40
CA ALA A 92 -5.60 13.77 -6.36
C ALA A 92 -4.53 13.79 -7.47
N VAL A 93 -3.97 12.63 -7.85
CA VAL A 93 -2.90 12.57 -8.84
C VAL A 93 -3.39 12.38 -10.28
N LEU A 94 -4.60 11.86 -10.50
CA LEU A 94 -5.14 11.60 -11.85
C LEU A 94 -5.07 12.82 -12.79
N PRO A 95 -5.38 14.08 -12.36
CA PRO A 95 -5.24 15.23 -13.23
C PRO A 95 -3.79 15.47 -13.70
N ALA A 96 -2.79 15.26 -12.85
CA ALA A 96 -1.39 15.38 -13.20
C ALA A 96 -0.94 14.28 -14.17
N MET A 97 -1.34 13.02 -13.93
CA MET A 97 -1.05 11.90 -14.83
C MET A 97 -1.68 12.10 -16.22
N ARG A 98 -2.91 12.63 -16.30
CA ARG A 98 -3.53 13.00 -17.60
C ARG A 98 -2.73 14.04 -18.38
N ARG A 99 -2.18 15.05 -17.68
CA ARG A 99 -1.38 16.11 -18.32
C ARG A 99 -0.10 15.59 -18.96
N VAL A 100 0.48 14.52 -18.41
CA VAL A 100 1.71 13.90 -18.93
C VAL A 100 1.44 12.69 -19.84
N GLY A 101 0.17 12.38 -20.10
CA GLY A 101 -0.23 11.34 -21.06
C GLY A 101 -0.26 9.91 -20.51
N GLY A 102 -0.27 9.73 -19.19
CA GLY A 102 -0.38 8.42 -18.56
C GLY A 102 0.29 8.33 -17.20
N GLY A 103 0.30 7.13 -16.62
CA GLY A 103 0.92 6.89 -15.32
C GLY A 103 0.71 5.49 -14.80
N SER A 104 1.27 5.22 -13.61
CA SER A 104 1.10 3.95 -12.90
C SER A 104 0.66 4.18 -11.45
N ILE A 105 -0.47 3.59 -11.07
CA ILE A 105 -0.96 3.57 -9.69
C ILE A 105 -0.78 2.17 -9.13
N ILE A 106 -0.08 2.06 -8.01
CA ILE A 106 0.24 0.81 -7.34
C ILE A 106 -0.38 0.83 -5.95
N ASN A 107 -1.38 0.00 -5.73
CA ASN A 107 -2.01 -0.16 -4.43
C ASN A 107 -1.34 -1.30 -3.65
N ILE A 108 -0.99 -1.07 -2.39
CA ILE A 108 -0.53 -2.14 -1.50
C ILE A 108 -1.76 -2.76 -0.81
N GLY A 109 -2.23 -3.85 -1.41
CA GLY A 109 -3.29 -4.68 -0.87
C GLY A 109 -2.82 -5.59 0.26
N SER A 110 -3.26 -6.82 0.23
CA SER A 110 -2.82 -7.94 1.08
C SER A 110 -3.37 -9.24 0.48
N VAL A 111 -2.75 -10.37 0.76
CA VAL A 111 -3.39 -11.68 0.55
C VAL A 111 -4.75 -11.76 1.27
N LEU A 112 -4.94 -11.01 2.36
CA LEU A 112 -6.23 -10.92 3.06
C LEU A 112 -7.28 -10.06 2.34
N GLY A 113 -6.97 -9.54 1.17
CA GLY A 113 -7.94 -9.05 0.20
C GLY A 113 -8.38 -10.09 -0.82
N LEU A 114 -7.74 -11.27 -0.83
CA LEU A 114 -8.00 -12.40 -1.73
C LEU A 114 -8.60 -13.59 -0.98
N VAL A 115 -8.12 -13.79 0.26
CA VAL A 115 -8.60 -14.84 1.20
C VAL A 115 -8.89 -14.22 2.55
N ALA A 116 -9.54 -14.96 3.45
CA ALA A 116 -9.88 -14.46 4.79
C ALA A 116 -8.98 -15.10 5.88
N MET A 117 -8.90 -14.41 7.01
CA MET A 117 -8.26 -14.88 8.22
C MET A 117 -9.15 -14.53 9.44
N ARG A 118 -9.13 -15.37 10.46
CA ARG A 118 -9.83 -15.08 11.73
C ARG A 118 -9.35 -13.76 12.33
N ASP A 119 -10.27 -13.07 13.00
CA ASP A 119 -10.01 -11.82 13.73
C ASP A 119 -9.45 -10.69 12.85
N ARG A 120 -9.91 -10.61 11.59
CA ARG A 120 -9.44 -9.61 10.60
C ARG A 120 -10.59 -9.00 9.79
N ALA A 121 -11.79 -8.89 10.37
CA ALA A 121 -12.98 -8.50 9.63
C ALA A 121 -12.81 -7.16 8.89
N ALA A 122 -12.50 -6.08 9.59
CA ALA A 122 -12.29 -4.75 8.96
C ALA A 122 -11.10 -4.74 8.00
N TYR A 123 -10.00 -5.42 8.37
CA TYR A 123 -8.82 -5.48 7.53
C TYR A 123 -9.09 -6.23 6.21
N CYS A 124 -9.71 -7.42 6.27
CA CYS A 124 -10.10 -8.17 5.07
C CYS A 124 -11.05 -7.37 4.19
N ALA A 125 -12.08 -6.75 4.78
CA ALA A 125 -13.02 -5.91 4.05
C ALA A 125 -12.31 -4.75 3.34
N SER A 126 -11.41 -4.04 4.04
CA SER A 126 -10.67 -2.92 3.47
C SER A 126 -9.72 -3.35 2.35
N LYS A 127 -9.02 -4.48 2.51
CA LYS A 127 -8.05 -4.98 1.52
C LYS A 127 -8.74 -5.65 0.33
N GLY A 128 -9.89 -6.30 0.54
CA GLY A 128 -10.80 -6.74 -0.54
C GLY A 128 -11.34 -5.55 -1.34
N GLY A 129 -11.75 -4.49 -0.62
CA GLY A 129 -12.21 -3.25 -1.23
C GLY A 129 -11.16 -2.59 -2.12
N VAL A 130 -9.90 -2.45 -1.65
CA VAL A 130 -8.85 -1.84 -2.48
C VAL A 130 -8.44 -2.73 -3.65
N THR A 131 -8.52 -4.05 -3.50
CA THR A 131 -8.28 -4.99 -4.61
C THR A 131 -9.33 -4.80 -5.73
N LEU A 132 -10.59 -4.66 -5.38
CA LEU A 132 -11.64 -4.42 -6.37
C LEU A 132 -11.62 -2.98 -6.91
N LEU A 133 -11.31 -1.99 -6.06
CA LEU A 133 -11.09 -0.59 -6.49
C LEU A 133 -9.98 -0.51 -7.55
N THR A 134 -8.89 -1.28 -7.38
CA THR A 134 -7.82 -1.39 -8.37
C THR A 134 -8.35 -1.80 -9.75
N LYS A 135 -9.21 -2.83 -9.79
CA LYS A 135 -9.79 -3.32 -11.04
C LYS A 135 -10.73 -2.30 -11.68
N ALA A 136 -11.60 -1.67 -10.88
CA ALA A 136 -12.50 -0.63 -11.36
C ALA A 136 -11.71 0.54 -11.98
N MET A 137 -10.72 1.07 -11.25
CA MET A 137 -9.87 2.15 -11.74
C MET A 137 -9.06 1.77 -12.99
N ALA A 138 -8.61 0.52 -13.07
CA ALA A 138 -7.89 0.02 -14.26
C ALA A 138 -8.78 0.08 -15.52
N VAL A 139 -10.04 -0.33 -15.40
CA VAL A 139 -11.00 -0.27 -16.52
C VAL A 139 -11.35 1.18 -16.86
N ASP A 140 -11.60 2.02 -15.84
CA ASP A 140 -12.01 3.41 -16.04
C ASP A 140 -10.92 4.26 -16.69
N HIS A 141 -9.63 4.00 -16.40
CA HIS A 141 -8.51 4.88 -16.80
C HIS A 141 -7.57 4.27 -17.84
N ALA A 142 -7.82 3.05 -18.32
CA ALA A 142 -6.99 2.41 -19.36
C ALA A 142 -6.88 3.26 -20.64
N HIS A 143 -7.98 3.90 -21.07
CA HIS A 143 -8.01 4.76 -22.24
C HIS A 143 -7.20 6.06 -22.08
N GLU A 144 -6.83 6.41 -20.84
CA GLU A 144 -5.98 7.54 -20.48
C GLU A 144 -4.51 7.13 -20.35
N ASN A 145 -4.15 5.88 -20.71
CA ASN A 145 -2.83 5.28 -20.52
C ASN A 145 -2.38 5.27 -19.03
N ILE A 146 -3.34 5.18 -18.10
CA ILE A 146 -3.07 5.05 -16.67
C ILE A 146 -3.32 3.61 -16.26
N ARG A 147 -2.26 2.94 -15.79
CA ARG A 147 -2.31 1.57 -15.30
C ARG A 147 -2.55 1.58 -13.78
N VAL A 148 -3.37 0.66 -13.30
CA VAL A 148 -3.66 0.52 -11.87
C VAL A 148 -3.53 -0.93 -11.48
N ASN A 149 -2.59 -1.24 -10.57
CA ASN A 149 -2.31 -2.59 -10.14
C ASN A 149 -2.23 -2.69 -8.61
N CYS A 150 -2.38 -3.88 -8.09
CA CYS A 150 -2.35 -4.16 -6.66
C CYS A 150 -1.29 -5.21 -6.35
N ILE A 151 -0.41 -4.92 -5.41
CA ILE A 151 0.49 -5.91 -4.81
C ILE A 151 -0.19 -6.45 -3.56
N CYS A 152 -0.25 -7.76 -3.40
CA CYS A 152 -0.91 -8.43 -2.28
C CYS A 152 0.13 -9.20 -1.43
N PRO A 153 0.83 -8.54 -0.51
CA PRO A 153 1.79 -9.20 0.37
C PRO A 153 1.11 -10.13 1.37
N ALA A 154 1.83 -11.17 1.78
CA ALA A 154 1.59 -11.88 3.03
C ALA A 154 2.23 -11.11 4.21
N ILE A 155 2.81 -11.83 5.17
CA ILE A 155 3.47 -11.21 6.33
C ILE A 155 4.86 -10.74 5.91
N VAL A 156 5.09 -9.42 6.01
CA VAL A 156 6.38 -8.76 5.74
C VAL A 156 6.93 -8.18 7.04
N GLU A 157 8.19 -8.44 7.36
CA GLU A 157 8.87 -7.94 8.56
C GLU A 157 9.01 -6.42 8.52
N THR A 158 8.06 -5.75 9.15
CA THR A 158 7.98 -4.29 9.32
C THR A 158 7.73 -3.98 10.80
N ASP A 159 7.86 -2.72 11.20
CA ASP A 159 7.54 -2.30 12.57
C ASP A 159 6.11 -2.67 12.95
N LEU A 160 5.14 -2.48 12.04
CA LEU A 160 3.74 -2.86 12.23
C LEU A 160 3.58 -4.35 12.61
N ILE A 161 4.38 -5.23 12.02
CA ILE A 161 4.31 -6.68 12.27
C ILE A 161 5.15 -7.06 13.49
N ARG A 162 6.27 -6.37 13.77
CA ARG A 162 7.05 -6.58 14.99
C ARG A 162 6.22 -6.31 16.25
N ASP A 163 5.39 -5.28 16.23
CA ASP A 163 4.48 -4.93 17.32
C ASP A 163 3.37 -5.98 17.51
N LEU A 164 2.96 -6.65 16.44
CA LEU A 164 1.95 -7.71 16.49
C LEU A 164 2.45 -8.98 17.19
N PHE A 165 3.73 -9.30 17.03
CA PHE A 165 4.39 -10.44 17.70
C PHE A 165 5.19 -9.93 18.88
N SER A 166 4.51 -9.76 20.03
CA SER A 166 5.17 -9.36 21.28
C SER A 166 6.35 -10.28 21.61
N LYS A 167 7.33 -9.76 22.38
CA LYS A 167 8.48 -10.54 22.86
C LYS A 167 8.13 -11.49 24.02
N THR A 168 6.86 -11.89 24.12
CA THR A 168 6.36 -12.88 25.07
C THR A 168 6.44 -14.28 24.47
N GLU A 169 6.29 -15.30 25.30
CA GLU A 169 6.24 -16.70 24.84
C GLU A 169 5.05 -16.94 23.91
N GLU A 170 3.89 -16.36 24.22
CA GLU A 170 2.70 -16.42 23.38
C GLU A 170 2.91 -15.74 22.02
N GLY A 171 3.59 -14.61 22.01
CA GLY A 171 3.95 -13.90 20.77
C GLY A 171 4.90 -14.70 19.90
N SER A 172 5.88 -15.38 20.51
CA SER A 172 6.79 -16.29 19.79
C SER A 172 6.04 -17.47 19.20
N LYS A 173 5.17 -18.13 19.95
CA LYS A 173 4.34 -19.25 19.48
C LYS A 173 3.42 -18.82 18.32
N ALA A 174 2.81 -17.63 18.44
CA ALA A 174 1.98 -17.06 17.38
C ALA A 174 2.79 -16.77 16.10
N ARG A 175 4.02 -16.26 16.24
CA ARG A 175 4.96 -16.03 15.15
C ARG A 175 5.32 -17.34 14.44
N ASP A 176 5.69 -18.37 15.18
CA ASP A 176 6.09 -19.68 14.65
C ASP A 176 4.90 -20.37 13.95
N ALA A 177 3.71 -20.28 14.53
CA ALA A 177 2.49 -20.77 13.90
C ALA A 177 2.18 -20.06 12.57
N ARG A 178 2.49 -18.75 12.45
CA ARG A 178 2.36 -18.03 11.19
C ARG A 178 3.46 -18.42 10.20
N LEU A 179 4.68 -18.58 10.68
CA LEU A 179 5.81 -18.97 9.85
C LEU A 179 5.58 -20.35 9.21
N SER A 180 5.01 -21.30 9.95
CA SER A 180 4.72 -22.64 9.45
C SER A 180 3.68 -22.68 8.32
N THR A 181 2.88 -21.61 8.15
CA THR A 181 1.92 -21.51 7.03
C THR A 181 2.56 -21.02 5.72
N LEU A 182 3.82 -20.60 5.74
CA LEU A 182 4.51 -20.06 4.58
C LEU A 182 5.39 -21.13 3.92
N PRO A 183 5.08 -21.59 2.71
CA PRO A 183 5.89 -22.61 2.01
C PRO A 183 7.37 -22.28 1.87
N LEU A 184 7.73 -20.98 1.67
CA LEU A 184 9.13 -20.54 1.62
C LEU A 184 9.83 -20.50 2.99
N GLY A 185 9.16 -20.86 4.10
CA GLY A 185 9.74 -20.99 5.43
C GLY A 185 10.27 -19.70 6.06
N ARG A 186 9.93 -18.54 5.54
CA ARG A 186 10.33 -17.23 6.08
C ARG A 186 9.25 -16.17 5.87
N PHE A 187 9.24 -15.15 6.71
CA PHE A 187 8.50 -13.93 6.40
C PHE A 187 9.14 -13.17 5.25
N GLY A 188 8.33 -12.39 4.54
CA GLY A 188 8.82 -11.47 3.53
C GLY A 188 9.62 -10.32 4.16
N LYS A 189 10.49 -9.72 3.37
CA LYS A 189 11.18 -8.46 3.69
C LYS A 189 10.62 -7.35 2.81
N PRO A 190 10.74 -6.07 3.18
CA PRO A 190 10.34 -4.96 2.31
C PRO A 190 10.93 -5.05 0.91
N ALA A 191 12.16 -5.53 0.76
CA ALA A 191 12.82 -5.74 -0.53
C ALA A 191 12.11 -6.78 -1.42
N ASP A 192 11.44 -7.79 -0.84
CA ASP A 192 10.67 -8.78 -1.61
C ASP A 192 9.46 -8.13 -2.31
N ILE A 193 8.95 -7.02 -1.75
CA ILE A 193 7.82 -6.26 -2.29
C ILE A 193 8.29 -5.16 -3.25
N ALA A 194 9.39 -4.49 -2.91
CA ALA A 194 9.90 -3.34 -3.64
C ALA A 194 10.24 -3.67 -5.10
N GLY A 195 10.80 -4.86 -5.38
CA GLY A 195 11.11 -5.28 -6.75
C GLY A 195 9.88 -5.30 -7.66
N LEU A 196 8.74 -5.82 -7.18
CA LEU A 196 7.51 -5.80 -7.95
C LEU A 196 6.94 -4.38 -8.09
N ALA A 197 7.08 -3.54 -7.07
CA ALA A 197 6.65 -2.14 -7.15
C ALA A 197 7.44 -1.37 -8.22
N VAL A 198 8.75 -1.57 -8.31
CA VAL A 198 9.61 -0.99 -9.36
C VAL A 198 9.20 -1.49 -10.74
N PHE A 199 8.98 -2.80 -10.90
CA PHE A 199 8.49 -3.38 -12.16
C PHE A 199 7.15 -2.79 -12.57
N LEU A 200 6.17 -2.69 -11.65
CA LEU A 200 4.86 -2.11 -11.94
C LEU A 200 4.91 -0.60 -12.20
N ALA A 201 5.91 0.10 -11.71
CA ALA A 201 6.15 1.53 -11.98
C ALA A 201 6.78 1.76 -13.36
N SER A 202 7.46 0.78 -13.93
CA SER A 202 8.21 0.89 -15.18
C SER A 202 7.39 0.52 -16.43
N ASP A 203 7.95 0.84 -17.60
CA ASP A 203 7.37 0.48 -18.90
C ASP A 203 7.42 -1.03 -19.19
N GLU A 204 8.24 -1.80 -18.45
CA GLU A 204 8.29 -3.26 -18.56
C GLU A 204 6.92 -3.91 -18.21
N SER A 205 6.08 -3.22 -17.45
CA SER A 205 4.72 -3.63 -17.12
C SER A 205 3.63 -2.93 -17.93
N SER A 206 3.97 -2.37 -19.11
CA SER A 206 3.06 -1.58 -19.96
C SER A 206 1.77 -2.31 -20.38
N TRP A 207 1.78 -3.66 -20.40
CA TRP A 207 0.60 -4.49 -20.70
C TRP A 207 -0.09 -5.04 -19.45
N MET A 208 0.23 -4.50 -18.25
CA MET A 208 -0.36 -4.94 -16.98
C MET A 208 -1.20 -3.85 -16.36
N THR A 209 -2.52 -4.08 -16.28
CA THR A 209 -3.45 -3.24 -15.52
C THR A 209 -4.58 -4.09 -14.93
N GLY A 210 -5.11 -3.71 -13.79
CA GLY A 210 -6.20 -4.40 -13.08
C GLY A 210 -5.80 -5.69 -12.37
N VAL A 211 -4.50 -6.01 -12.27
CA VAL A 211 -4.06 -7.24 -11.62
C VAL A 211 -3.88 -7.05 -10.11
N ALA A 212 -4.15 -8.12 -9.37
CA ALA A 212 -3.82 -8.26 -7.95
C ALA A 212 -2.80 -9.40 -7.83
N VAL A 213 -1.54 -9.05 -7.55
CA VAL A 213 -0.42 -9.99 -7.58
C VAL A 213 -0.05 -10.39 -6.16
N PRO A 214 -0.25 -11.66 -5.74
CA PRO A 214 0.27 -12.16 -4.48
C PRO A 214 1.80 -12.16 -4.46
N VAL A 215 2.38 -11.66 -3.36
CA VAL A 215 3.81 -11.78 -3.04
C VAL A 215 3.88 -12.30 -1.61
N ASP A 216 3.74 -13.60 -1.46
CA ASP A 216 3.23 -14.20 -0.24
C ASP A 216 4.00 -15.45 0.26
N GLY A 217 5.11 -15.76 -0.37
CA GLY A 217 5.89 -16.95 -0.02
C GLY A 217 5.17 -18.27 -0.25
N GLY A 218 4.14 -18.28 -1.12
CA GLY A 218 3.33 -19.45 -1.45
C GLY A 218 2.11 -19.65 -0.56
N LEU A 219 1.80 -18.70 0.34
CA LEU A 219 0.69 -18.81 1.30
C LEU A 219 -0.67 -19.09 0.63
N THR A 220 -0.93 -18.53 -0.54
CA THR A 220 -2.22 -18.66 -1.24
C THR A 220 -2.17 -19.62 -2.43
N ALA A 221 -1.13 -20.41 -2.57
CA ALA A 221 -0.96 -21.34 -3.71
C ALA A 221 -1.75 -22.66 -3.57
N HIS A 222 -2.52 -22.85 -2.46
CA HIS A 222 -3.29 -24.06 -2.16
C HIS A 222 -4.69 -23.73 -1.65
#